data_4a3794eb599fb04c5f3b46d91699aa5e
#
_entry.id   4a3794eb599fb04c5f3b46d91699aa5e
#
_cell.length_a   1.000
_cell.length_b   1.000
_cell.length_c   1.000
_cell.angle_alpha   90.00
_cell.angle_beta   90.00
_cell.angle_gamma   90.00
#
_symmetry.space_group_name_H-M   'P 1'
#
loop_
_entity.id
_entity.type
_entity.pdbx_description
1 polymer ?
#
loop_
_entity_poly.entity_id
_entity_poly.type
_entity_poly.pdbx_seq_one_letter_code
_entity_poly.pdbx_strand_id
1 'polypeptide(L)'
;MPSQHALSGYASKEHYAEGRNHLLFDDTQGQQQVQLASDHEHSLLALGHNVRVPNAVGRKDKRGEGFELRTDGRGSIRAQGLLITTEARRKAEGHVLSMQETIRRLEQALAEARNVLEASVAALAQTSEQKDVAQAIAEQNASILGSSEAMGELSTPMMVLASPAGIASTTPKTTHLHSGDHTALTTGQHLSMSAGASIVGSAVQGVSLCGHNADVRLVARKGKVAVEAQGNAMEVVAQQALRIASTEGRVEITAAKEIVFNVGGTYYRMTPDGIESGTSGGWSVYAGSRTLTGPKTSSIAMPSFGQGYSGHYKLHWAGTDQIAPYQPYRITRADGSVFEGVTNARGETGLRLAEFSETLKIEIL
;
A
#
# COMPACT_ATOMS: atom_id res chain seq x y z
N MET A 1 56.65 6.27 17.71
CA MET A 1 55.45 5.83 18.44
C MET A 1 54.35 6.80 18.05
N PRO A 2 53.20 6.36 17.55
CA PRO A 2 52.06 7.27 17.38
C PRO A 2 51.71 7.76 18.77
N SER A 3 51.64 9.07 18.94
CA SER A 3 51.58 9.75 20.20
C SER A 3 50.31 9.40 20.98
N GLN A 4 50.45 8.63 22.05
CA GLN A 4 49.39 8.50 23.08
C GLN A 4 49.08 9.87 23.72
N HIS A 5 49.86 10.89 23.47
CA HIS A 5 49.70 12.26 23.97
C HIS A 5 48.44 12.96 23.46
N ALA A 6 47.87 12.51 22.32
CA ALA A 6 46.60 13.04 21.81
C ALA A 6 45.35 12.34 22.42
N LEU A 7 45.54 11.27 23.16
CA LEU A 7 44.44 10.51 23.76
C LEU A 7 44.26 10.94 25.21
N SER A 8 43.04 11.27 25.57
CA SER A 8 42.60 11.57 26.93
C SER A 8 41.26 10.94 27.22
N GLY A 9 40.90 10.78 28.48
CA GLY A 9 39.61 10.22 28.81
C GLY A 9 39.59 9.51 30.17
N TYR A 10 38.49 8.81 30.39
CA TYR A 10 38.27 8.02 31.59
C TYR A 10 37.85 6.58 31.20
N ALA A 11 38.38 5.61 31.96
CA ALA A 11 37.99 4.22 31.83
C ALA A 11 37.71 3.62 33.22
N SER A 12 36.57 2.98 33.40
CA SER A 12 36.31 2.16 34.58
C SER A 12 36.66 0.70 34.30
N LYS A 13 36.80 -0.08 35.33
CA LYS A 13 36.99 -1.53 35.27
C LYS A 13 35.80 -2.21 35.93
N GLU A 14 35.36 -3.29 35.34
CA GLU A 14 34.33 -4.15 35.90
C GLU A 14 34.77 -4.74 37.24
N HIS A 15 33.82 -4.80 38.18
CA HIS A 15 34.10 -5.32 39.51
C HIS A 15 34.31 -6.84 39.44
N TYR A 16 35.49 -7.29 39.81
CA TYR A 16 35.96 -8.69 39.74
C TYR A 16 36.07 -9.31 38.34
N ALA A 17 36.03 -8.52 37.25
CA ALA A 17 36.18 -8.99 35.89
C ALA A 17 37.04 -8.06 35.02
N GLU A 18 37.16 -8.34 33.73
CA GLU A 18 38.04 -7.59 32.82
C GLU A 18 37.34 -6.56 31.95
N GLY A 19 35.99 -6.55 31.91
CA GLY A 19 35.20 -5.59 31.15
C GLY A 19 35.37 -4.16 31.65
N ARG A 20 35.08 -3.20 30.79
CA ARG A 20 35.20 -1.76 31.09
C ARG A 20 34.16 -0.92 30.38
N ASN A 21 33.94 0.27 30.93
CA ASN A 21 33.33 1.39 30.23
C ASN A 21 34.37 2.47 30.04
N HIS A 22 34.27 3.25 28.92
CA HIS A 22 35.20 4.34 28.69
C HIS A 22 34.56 5.53 27.99
N LEU A 23 35.09 6.71 28.31
CA LEU A 23 34.91 7.96 27.59
C LEU A 23 36.28 8.34 27.07
N LEU A 24 36.48 8.44 25.76
CA LEU A 24 37.73 8.72 25.10
C LEU A 24 37.61 9.97 24.25
N PHE A 25 38.60 10.86 24.37
CA PHE A 25 38.86 11.96 23.47
C PHE A 25 40.17 11.69 22.75
N ASP A 26 40.21 11.88 21.44
CA ASP A 26 41.36 11.77 20.60
C ASP A 26 41.50 13.07 19.82
N ASP A 27 42.49 13.88 20.22
CA ASP A 27 42.76 15.20 19.65
C ASP A 27 43.86 15.16 18.56
N THR A 28 44.05 14.01 17.95
CA THR A 28 44.99 13.89 16.81
C THR A 28 44.62 14.86 15.70
N GLN A 29 45.56 15.68 15.29
CA GLN A 29 45.38 16.72 14.28
C GLN A 29 44.71 16.20 13.00
N GLY A 30 43.57 16.78 12.62
CA GLY A 30 42.80 16.39 11.45
C GLY A 30 42.08 15.03 11.56
N GLN A 31 42.13 14.39 12.75
CA GLN A 31 41.54 13.05 12.98
C GLN A 31 40.88 12.94 14.36
N GLN A 32 40.22 14.00 14.77
CA GLN A 32 39.58 14.06 16.07
C GLN A 32 38.43 13.08 16.18
N GLN A 33 38.28 12.43 17.35
CA GLN A 33 37.14 11.59 17.66
C GLN A 33 36.76 11.65 19.16
N VAL A 34 35.51 11.34 19.43
CA VAL A 34 34.98 11.09 20.78
C VAL A 34 34.32 9.72 20.81
N GLN A 35 34.58 8.92 21.85
CA GLN A 35 33.92 7.62 22.05
C GLN A 35 33.34 7.52 23.45
N LEU A 36 32.09 7.09 23.55
CA LEU A 36 31.45 6.60 24.77
C LEU A 36 31.13 5.12 24.55
N ALA A 37 31.73 4.24 25.31
CA ALA A 37 31.63 2.82 25.05
C ALA A 37 31.56 1.96 26.30
N SER A 38 30.96 0.79 26.14
CA SER A 38 30.94 -0.31 27.10
C SER A 38 31.36 -1.59 26.42
N ASP A 39 32.22 -2.37 27.06
CA ASP A 39 32.63 -3.69 26.57
C ASP A 39 31.44 -4.69 26.62
N HIS A 40 30.39 -4.38 27.43
CA HIS A 40 29.17 -5.19 27.45
C HIS A 40 28.42 -5.04 26.13
N GLU A 41 28.24 -6.15 25.42
CA GLU A 41 27.62 -6.22 24.09
C GLU A 41 28.23 -5.19 23.09
N HIS A 42 29.49 -4.85 23.26
CA HIS A 42 30.24 -3.92 22.39
C HIS A 42 29.46 -2.64 22.07
N SER A 43 28.81 -2.06 23.10
CA SER A 43 28.00 -0.87 22.96
C SER A 43 28.85 0.38 22.79
N LEU A 44 28.60 1.19 21.76
CA LEU A 44 29.45 2.31 21.36
C LEU A 44 28.63 3.47 20.76
N LEU A 45 28.95 4.69 21.21
CA LEU A 45 28.70 5.92 20.46
C LEU A 45 30.06 6.54 20.10
N ALA A 46 30.35 6.62 18.82
CA ALA A 46 31.58 7.25 18.31
C ALA A 46 31.23 8.43 17.39
N LEU A 47 31.99 9.52 17.49
CA LEU A 47 31.81 10.74 16.73
C LEU A 47 33.15 11.17 16.10
N GLY A 48 33.16 11.61 14.85
CA GLY A 48 34.29 12.20 14.17
C GLY A 48 35.06 11.23 13.27
N HIS A 49 36.41 11.25 13.33
CA HIS A 49 37.29 10.36 12.57
C HIS A 49 37.47 9.05 13.34
N ASN A 50 36.56 8.12 13.12
CA ASN A 50 36.46 6.88 13.90
C ASN A 50 37.62 5.95 13.61
N VAL A 51 38.51 5.78 14.59
CA VAL A 51 39.58 4.75 14.58
C VAL A 51 39.36 3.82 15.78
N ARG A 52 39.84 2.60 15.66
CA ARG A 52 39.83 1.65 16.76
C ARG A 52 40.96 2.00 17.75
N VAL A 53 40.62 2.18 19.00
CA VAL A 53 41.57 2.45 20.10
C VAL A 53 41.42 1.35 21.17
N PRO A 54 42.04 0.17 20.95
CA PRO A 54 42.10 -0.86 21.97
C PRO A 54 42.99 -0.45 23.14
N ASN A 55 42.71 -1.00 24.31
CA ASN A 55 43.47 -0.76 25.53
C ASN A 55 44.96 -0.80 25.35
N ALA A 56 45.67 0.15 25.92
CA ALA A 56 47.13 0.21 26.05
C ALA A 56 47.95 0.19 24.74
N VAL A 57 47.33 -0.01 23.58
CA VAL A 57 48.02 -0.17 22.30
C VAL A 57 47.97 1.11 21.46
N GLY A 58 47.11 2.07 21.83
CA GLY A 58 46.91 3.31 21.08
C GLY A 58 46.03 3.15 19.85
N ARG A 59 46.08 4.11 18.94
CA ARG A 59 45.28 4.14 17.70
C ARG A 59 45.66 3.00 16.75
N LYS A 60 44.67 2.38 16.14
CA LYS A 60 44.80 1.35 15.09
C LYS A 60 44.13 1.78 13.79
N ASP A 61 43.41 0.83 13.17
CA ASP A 61 42.76 0.95 11.88
C ASP A 61 41.63 1.98 11.89
N LYS A 62 41.52 2.74 10.81
CA LYS A 62 40.40 3.63 10.53
C LYS A 62 39.15 2.80 10.27
N ARG A 63 38.01 3.19 10.89
CA ARG A 63 36.71 2.57 10.69
C ARG A 63 35.77 3.41 9.83
N GLY A 64 35.97 4.72 9.79
CA GLY A 64 35.12 5.62 9.02
C GLY A 64 35.13 7.05 9.55
N GLU A 65 34.22 7.87 9.06
CA GLU A 65 34.01 9.25 9.48
C GLU A 65 32.53 9.52 9.72
N GLY A 66 32.22 10.38 10.68
CA GLY A 66 30.86 10.72 11.07
C GLY A 66 30.48 10.20 12.46
N PHE A 67 29.25 9.69 12.62
CA PHE A 67 28.85 9.09 13.88
C PHE A 67 28.51 7.60 13.70
N GLU A 68 28.74 6.82 14.74
CA GLU A 68 28.32 5.42 14.85
C GLU A 68 27.65 5.19 16.21
N LEU A 69 26.39 4.73 16.20
CA LEU A 69 25.70 4.20 17.37
C LEU A 69 25.52 2.71 17.16
N ARG A 70 26.17 1.89 17.98
CA ARG A 70 26.25 0.44 17.80
C ARG A 70 26.10 -0.32 19.11
N THR A 71 25.50 -1.50 19.04
CA THR A 71 25.54 -2.54 20.07
C THR A 71 25.35 -3.90 19.42
N ASP A 72 25.95 -4.95 19.99
CA ASP A 72 25.64 -6.35 19.61
C ASP A 72 24.40 -6.86 20.36
N GLY A 73 23.93 -6.11 21.37
CA GLY A 73 22.68 -6.34 22.08
C GLY A 73 21.45 -5.74 21.39
N ARG A 74 20.43 -5.35 22.16
CA ARG A 74 19.20 -4.74 21.66
C ARG A 74 19.22 -3.22 21.83
N GLY A 75 18.85 -2.50 20.76
CA GLY A 75 18.71 -1.04 20.77
C GLY A 75 17.25 -0.58 20.80
N SER A 76 17.01 0.60 21.38
CA SER A 76 15.73 1.29 21.34
C SER A 76 15.95 2.79 21.19
N ILE A 77 15.28 3.40 20.21
CA ILE A 77 15.22 4.86 20.04
C ILE A 77 13.76 5.25 20.25
N ARG A 78 13.49 6.08 21.27
CA ARG A 78 12.14 6.55 21.61
C ARG A 78 12.17 8.06 21.80
N ALA A 79 11.28 8.76 21.10
CA ALA A 79 11.12 10.19 21.17
C ALA A 79 9.64 10.54 20.95
N GLN A 80 9.21 11.73 21.35
CA GLN A 80 7.89 12.25 21.04
C GLN A 80 7.71 12.50 19.55
N GLY A 81 8.79 12.87 18.84
CA GLY A 81 8.87 12.93 17.37
C GLY A 81 10.26 12.48 16.94
N LEU A 82 10.38 11.82 15.78
CA LEU A 82 11.64 11.28 15.28
C LEU A 82 11.84 11.66 13.81
N LEU A 83 12.89 12.42 13.55
CA LEU A 83 13.33 12.78 12.21
C LEU A 83 14.59 11.97 11.85
N ILE A 84 14.50 11.17 10.80
CA ILE A 84 15.64 10.47 10.21
C ILE A 84 15.74 10.92 8.75
N THR A 85 16.75 11.72 8.45
CA THR A 85 16.90 12.32 7.11
C THR A 85 18.35 12.35 6.69
N THR A 86 18.58 12.27 5.38
CA THR A 86 19.80 12.69 4.73
C THR A 86 19.52 14.00 3.97
N GLU A 87 20.49 14.90 3.94
CA GLU A 87 20.38 16.19 3.26
C GLU A 87 21.36 16.32 2.11
N ALA A 88 20.97 17.03 1.05
CA ALA A 88 21.86 17.36 -0.04
C ALA A 88 22.86 18.45 0.37
N ARG A 89 22.45 19.39 1.20
CA ARG A 89 23.30 20.47 1.71
C ARG A 89 24.28 19.96 2.80
N ARG A 90 25.48 20.50 2.76
CA ARG A 90 26.48 20.30 3.82
C ARG A 90 26.43 21.51 4.80
N LYS A 91 26.90 21.29 6.04
CA LYS A 91 26.96 22.33 7.10
C LYS A 91 25.59 22.95 7.36
N ALA A 92 24.62 22.14 7.76
CA ALA A 92 23.31 22.65 8.17
C ALA A 92 23.47 23.47 9.47
N GLU A 93 23.17 24.76 9.42
CA GLU A 93 23.20 25.71 10.56
C GLU A 93 21.78 26.01 11.06
N GLY A 94 20.78 25.29 10.58
CA GLY A 94 19.38 25.47 10.95
C GLY A 94 19.02 24.81 12.28
N HIS A 95 17.77 24.96 12.70
CA HIS A 95 17.22 24.25 13.84
C HIS A 95 17.35 22.73 13.67
N VAL A 96 17.46 22.01 14.79
CA VAL A 96 17.67 20.56 14.80
C VAL A 96 16.58 19.82 14.03
N LEU A 97 15.33 20.28 14.08
CA LEU A 97 14.19 19.70 13.38
C LEU A 97 13.82 20.45 12.08
N SER A 98 14.74 21.23 11.50
CA SER A 98 14.51 21.89 10.21
C SER A 98 14.30 20.88 9.08
N MET A 99 13.13 20.89 8.44
CA MET A 99 12.74 19.92 7.40
C MET A 99 12.41 20.56 6.05
N GLN A 100 12.93 21.75 5.74
CA GLN A 100 12.56 22.52 4.55
C GLN A 100 12.69 21.75 3.22
N GLU A 101 13.72 20.92 3.06
CA GLU A 101 13.87 20.09 1.86
C GLU A 101 12.84 18.96 1.81
N THR A 102 12.53 18.36 2.95
CA THR A 102 11.52 17.31 3.06
C THR A 102 10.13 17.83 2.81
N ILE A 103 9.78 18.99 3.39
CA ILE A 103 8.50 19.67 3.22
C ILE A 103 8.24 19.96 1.75
N ARG A 104 9.19 20.56 1.02
CA ARG A 104 9.04 20.82 -0.42
C ARG A 104 8.77 19.55 -1.23
N ARG A 105 9.41 18.44 -0.90
CA ARG A 105 9.16 17.14 -1.56
C ARG A 105 7.77 16.59 -1.26
N LEU A 106 7.29 16.73 -0.03
CA LEU A 106 5.96 16.30 0.37
C LEU A 106 4.85 17.18 -0.25
N GLU A 107 5.07 18.48 -0.36
CA GLU A 107 4.17 19.39 -1.07
C GLU A 107 4.08 19.07 -2.57
N GLN A 108 5.20 18.76 -3.20
CA GLN A 108 5.23 18.29 -4.58
C GLN A 108 4.46 16.97 -4.75
N ALA A 109 4.68 15.99 -3.87
CA ALA A 109 3.96 14.72 -3.91
C ALA A 109 2.45 14.91 -3.75
N LEU A 110 2.01 15.82 -2.87
CA LEU A 110 0.60 16.17 -2.71
C LEU A 110 0.01 16.80 -3.97
N ALA A 111 0.76 17.71 -4.62
CA ALA A 111 0.32 18.34 -5.86
C ALA A 111 0.19 17.31 -7.00
N GLU A 112 1.14 16.40 -7.14
CA GLU A 112 1.09 15.29 -8.11
C GLU A 112 -0.12 14.36 -7.84
N ALA A 113 -0.36 13.99 -6.58
CA ALA A 113 -1.51 13.18 -6.19
C ALA A 113 -2.85 13.85 -6.54
N ARG A 114 -2.98 15.17 -6.28
CA ARG A 114 -4.18 15.94 -6.62
C ARG A 114 -4.41 16.03 -8.12
N ASN A 115 -3.39 16.28 -8.91
CA ASN A 115 -3.50 16.37 -10.36
C ASN A 115 -3.99 15.03 -10.98
N VAL A 116 -3.45 13.91 -10.53
CA VAL A 116 -3.89 12.57 -10.98
C VAL A 116 -5.32 12.28 -10.54
N LEU A 117 -5.68 12.66 -9.32
CA LEU A 117 -7.04 12.51 -8.80
C LEU A 117 -8.05 13.31 -9.61
N GLU A 118 -7.79 14.59 -9.88
CA GLU A 118 -8.67 15.45 -10.67
C GLU A 118 -8.90 14.89 -12.07
N ALA A 119 -7.84 14.42 -12.73
CA ALA A 119 -7.95 13.77 -14.04
C ALA A 119 -8.80 12.47 -13.99
N SER A 120 -8.68 11.69 -12.96
CA SER A 120 -9.44 10.43 -12.78
C SER A 120 -10.91 10.70 -12.47
N VAL A 121 -11.23 11.73 -11.69
CA VAL A 121 -12.60 12.16 -11.40
C VAL A 121 -13.26 12.71 -12.65
N ALA A 122 -12.55 13.53 -13.44
CA ALA A 122 -13.05 14.06 -14.71
C ALA A 122 -13.36 12.95 -15.74
N ALA A 123 -12.61 11.84 -15.69
CA ALA A 123 -12.86 10.64 -16.49
C ALA A 123 -13.97 9.72 -15.94
N LEU A 124 -14.65 10.10 -14.84
CA LEU A 124 -15.62 9.28 -14.11
C LEU A 124 -15.05 7.91 -13.66
N ALA A 125 -13.74 7.81 -13.56
CA ALA A 125 -13.04 6.58 -13.20
C ALA A 125 -12.89 6.38 -11.69
N GLN A 126 -13.22 7.40 -10.90
CA GLN A 126 -13.09 7.39 -9.44
C GLN A 126 -14.25 8.10 -8.75
N THR A 127 -14.56 7.62 -7.55
CA THR A 127 -15.56 8.22 -6.67
C THR A 127 -14.96 9.33 -5.80
N SER A 128 -15.82 10.11 -5.13
CA SER A 128 -15.40 11.21 -4.25
C SER A 128 -14.55 10.79 -3.05
N GLU A 129 -14.52 9.52 -2.68
CA GLU A 129 -13.82 8.98 -1.51
C GLU A 129 -12.29 9.15 -1.58
N GLN A 130 -11.72 9.26 -2.78
CA GLN A 130 -10.29 9.53 -2.91
C GLN A 130 -9.90 10.98 -2.59
N LYS A 131 -10.86 11.90 -2.51
CA LYS A 131 -10.62 13.25 -1.99
C LYS A 131 -10.20 13.19 -0.52
N ASP A 132 -10.71 12.21 0.22
CA ASP A 132 -10.39 12.01 1.64
C ASP A 132 -8.91 11.64 1.81
N VAL A 133 -8.34 10.84 0.91
CA VAL A 133 -6.91 10.49 0.91
C VAL A 133 -6.03 11.71 0.66
N ALA A 134 -6.36 12.54 -0.34
CA ALA A 134 -5.61 13.76 -0.63
C ALA A 134 -5.71 14.78 0.52
N GLN A 135 -6.86 14.85 1.18
CA GLN A 135 -7.07 15.67 2.37
C GLN A 135 -6.22 15.17 3.54
N ALA A 136 -6.23 13.86 3.82
CA ALA A 136 -5.41 13.25 4.88
C ALA A 136 -3.91 13.50 4.66
N ILE A 137 -3.42 13.40 3.42
CA ILE A 137 -2.03 13.75 3.09
C ILE A 137 -1.76 15.23 3.36
N ALA A 138 -2.69 16.14 3.01
CA ALA A 138 -2.54 17.56 3.25
C ALA A 138 -2.47 17.89 4.75
N GLU A 139 -3.32 17.28 5.55
CA GLU A 139 -3.34 17.42 7.02
C GLU A 139 -2.05 16.87 7.64
N GLN A 140 -1.58 15.72 7.18
CA GLN A 140 -0.30 15.16 7.59
C GLN A 140 0.87 16.12 7.26
N ASN A 141 0.91 16.67 6.05
CA ASN A 141 1.93 17.63 5.65
C ASN A 141 1.86 18.90 6.49
N ALA A 142 0.67 19.40 6.79
CA ALA A 142 0.47 20.56 7.65
C ALA A 142 0.97 20.32 9.07
N SER A 143 0.79 19.12 9.62
CA SER A 143 1.28 18.76 10.95
C SER A 143 2.82 18.65 11.01
N ILE A 144 3.47 18.32 9.88
CA ILE A 144 4.94 18.35 9.76
C ILE A 144 5.48 19.79 9.71
N LEU A 145 4.76 20.68 9.01
CA LEU A 145 5.12 22.10 8.89
C LEU A 145 5.14 22.82 10.26
N GLY A 146 4.31 22.39 11.20
CA GLY A 146 4.13 23.06 12.47
C GLY A 146 3.50 24.45 12.35
N SER A 147 3.35 25.17 13.45
CA SER A 147 2.97 26.59 13.43
C SER A 147 4.20 27.45 13.09
N SER A 148 3.99 28.61 12.45
CA SER A 148 5.06 29.57 12.16
C SER A 148 5.84 30.05 13.39
N GLU A 149 5.25 29.92 14.59
CA GLU A 149 5.86 30.23 15.86
C GLU A 149 6.77 29.11 16.40
N ALA A 150 6.54 27.85 16.01
CA ALA A 150 7.29 26.67 16.46
C ALA A 150 8.52 26.35 15.59
N MET A 151 8.91 27.23 14.67
CA MET A 151 10.11 27.12 13.84
C MET A 151 10.27 25.78 13.09
N GLY A 152 9.15 25.16 12.65
CA GLY A 152 9.15 23.91 11.90
C GLY A 152 9.32 22.66 12.76
N GLU A 153 9.05 22.73 14.06
CA GLU A 153 8.99 21.55 14.92
C GLU A 153 7.75 20.71 14.61
N LEU A 154 7.89 19.38 14.75
CA LEU A 154 6.77 18.44 14.62
C LEU A 154 5.68 18.79 15.65
N SER A 155 4.49 19.16 15.18
CA SER A 155 3.37 19.51 16.07
C SER A 155 2.71 18.27 16.70
N THR A 156 2.96 17.09 16.14
CA THR A 156 2.42 15.81 16.62
C THR A 156 3.52 14.76 16.71
N PRO A 157 3.34 13.71 17.55
CA PRO A 157 4.26 12.57 17.58
C PRO A 157 4.30 11.86 16.24
N MET A 158 5.29 12.16 15.41
CA MET A 158 5.42 11.64 14.06
C MET A 158 6.85 11.15 13.80
N MET A 159 6.98 10.14 12.98
CA MET A 159 8.27 9.69 12.43
C MET A 159 8.35 10.08 10.95
N VAL A 160 9.40 10.80 10.58
CA VAL A 160 9.65 11.21 9.19
C VAL A 160 10.94 10.57 8.70
N LEU A 161 10.86 9.85 7.57
CA LEU A 161 12.00 9.28 6.85
C LEU A 161 12.15 10.00 5.51
N ALA A 162 13.27 10.66 5.29
CA ALA A 162 13.48 11.43 4.07
C ALA A 162 14.92 11.34 3.54
N SER A 163 15.09 11.34 2.22
CA SER A 163 16.40 11.36 1.56
C SER A 163 16.30 12.02 0.19
N PRO A 164 17.25 12.88 -0.21
CA PRO A 164 17.33 13.43 -1.56
C PRO A 164 17.83 12.41 -2.61
N ALA A 165 18.49 11.33 -2.20
CA ALA A 165 19.10 10.36 -3.10
C ALA A 165 18.33 9.04 -3.22
N GLY A 166 17.45 8.75 -2.24
CA GLY A 166 16.61 7.54 -2.24
C GLY A 166 16.58 6.84 -0.89
N ILE A 167 15.59 5.98 -0.71
CA ILE A 167 15.39 5.13 0.46
C ILE A 167 15.29 3.69 -0.03
N ALA A 168 16.14 2.81 0.49
CA ALA A 168 16.10 1.38 0.24
C ALA A 168 15.70 0.63 1.50
N SER A 169 14.68 -0.23 1.39
CA SER A 169 14.25 -1.11 2.48
C SER A 169 14.27 -2.56 2.00
N THR A 170 14.92 -3.44 2.75
CA THR A 170 15.05 -4.85 2.37
C THR A 170 15.01 -5.76 3.60
N THR A 171 14.45 -6.95 3.42
CA THR A 171 14.47 -8.03 4.42
C THR A 171 14.48 -9.39 3.71
N PRO A 172 15.18 -10.40 4.25
CA PRO A 172 15.08 -11.77 3.74
C PRO A 172 13.78 -12.46 4.13
N LYS A 173 12.92 -11.82 4.91
CA LYS A 173 11.66 -12.36 5.44
C LYS A 173 10.49 -11.50 4.97
N THR A 174 9.47 -11.35 5.79
CA THR A 174 8.24 -10.63 5.48
C THR A 174 8.37 -9.13 5.78
N THR A 175 7.87 -8.29 4.88
CA THR A 175 7.58 -6.87 5.14
C THR A 175 6.09 -6.70 5.27
N HIS A 176 5.63 -6.06 6.36
CA HIS A 176 4.24 -5.72 6.60
C HIS A 176 4.09 -4.21 6.77
N LEU A 177 3.25 -3.59 5.96
CA LEU A 177 2.86 -2.18 6.07
C LEU A 177 1.38 -2.12 6.44
N HIS A 178 1.05 -1.47 7.55
CA HIS A 178 -0.31 -1.29 8.04
C HIS A 178 -0.56 0.17 8.39
N SER A 179 -1.71 0.68 7.98
CA SER A 179 -2.23 2.00 8.37
C SER A 179 -3.67 1.83 8.86
N GLY A 180 -4.05 2.52 9.91
CA GLY A 180 -5.42 2.51 10.43
C GLY A 180 -6.40 3.23 9.51
N ASP A 181 -5.93 4.23 8.75
CA ASP A 181 -6.76 5.02 7.85
C ASP A 181 -6.33 4.79 6.38
N HIS A 182 -5.36 5.52 5.90
CA HIS A 182 -4.98 5.50 4.48
C HIS A 182 -3.51 5.14 4.28
N THR A 183 -3.22 4.40 3.21
CA THR A 183 -1.86 4.24 2.69
C THR A 183 -1.82 4.82 1.27
N ALA A 184 -1.03 5.85 1.07
CA ALA A 184 -0.84 6.49 -0.23
C ALA A 184 0.55 6.20 -0.79
N LEU A 185 0.61 5.78 -2.06
CA LEU A 185 1.85 5.61 -2.82
C LEU A 185 1.79 6.55 -4.02
N THR A 186 2.59 7.60 -3.99
CA THR A 186 2.68 8.59 -5.07
C THR A 186 4.09 8.59 -5.65
N THR A 187 4.20 8.61 -6.98
CA THR A 187 5.47 8.65 -7.68
C THR A 187 5.38 9.60 -8.87
N GLY A 188 6.42 10.40 -9.09
CA GLY A 188 6.49 11.32 -10.23
C GLY A 188 6.68 10.62 -11.58
N GLN A 189 7.00 9.32 -11.61
CA GLN A 189 7.16 8.58 -12.87
C GLN A 189 6.49 7.21 -12.84
N HIS A 190 7.13 6.17 -12.32
CA HIS A 190 6.64 4.80 -12.41
C HIS A 190 6.49 4.14 -11.06
N LEU A 191 5.35 3.50 -10.81
CA LEU A 191 5.17 2.53 -9.75
C LEU A 191 5.27 1.13 -10.35
N SER A 192 6.28 0.36 -9.96
CA SER A 192 6.48 -1.02 -10.41
C SER A 192 6.20 -2.00 -9.28
N MET A 193 5.36 -2.99 -9.54
CA MET A 193 5.05 -4.08 -8.61
C MET A 193 5.36 -5.40 -9.29
N SER A 194 6.28 -6.18 -8.72
CA SER A 194 6.68 -7.50 -9.24
C SER A 194 6.67 -8.53 -8.13
N ALA A 195 6.11 -9.69 -8.38
CA ALA A 195 6.07 -10.80 -7.42
C ALA A 195 6.51 -12.10 -8.09
N GLY A 196 7.29 -12.92 -7.38
CA GLY A 196 7.72 -14.23 -7.86
C GLY A 196 6.58 -15.25 -7.98
N ALA A 197 5.47 -15.03 -7.26
CA ALA A 197 4.28 -15.89 -7.31
C ALA A 197 3.05 -15.11 -7.74
N SER A 198 2.45 -14.30 -6.87
CA SER A 198 1.16 -13.66 -7.13
C SER A 198 1.11 -12.22 -6.63
N ILE A 199 0.38 -11.37 -7.33
CA ILE A 199 -0.09 -10.07 -6.83
C ILE A 199 -1.59 -10.23 -6.58
N VAL A 200 -2.02 -10.05 -5.31
CA VAL A 200 -3.40 -10.18 -4.88
C VAL A 200 -3.87 -8.83 -4.36
N GLY A 201 -4.94 -8.32 -4.93
CA GLY A 201 -5.60 -7.09 -4.48
C GLY A 201 -7.07 -7.35 -4.21
N SER A 202 -7.56 -6.93 -3.03
CA SER A 202 -8.98 -7.01 -2.67
C SER A 202 -9.39 -5.78 -1.88
N ALA A 203 -10.61 -5.29 -2.12
CA ALA A 203 -11.19 -4.17 -1.43
C ALA A 203 -12.66 -4.45 -1.12
N VAL A 204 -13.15 -3.94 0.01
CA VAL A 204 -14.55 -4.12 0.43
C VAL A 204 -15.50 -3.32 -0.45
N GLN A 205 -15.13 -2.10 -0.82
CA GLN A 205 -16.02 -1.19 -1.57
C GLN A 205 -15.77 -1.22 -3.07
N GLY A 206 -14.51 -1.16 -3.53
CA GLY A 206 -14.24 -1.17 -4.95
C GLY A 206 -12.76 -1.10 -5.30
N VAL A 207 -12.45 -1.40 -6.55
CA VAL A 207 -11.13 -1.25 -7.16
C VAL A 207 -11.30 -0.47 -8.46
N SER A 208 -10.60 0.66 -8.57
CA SER A 208 -10.59 1.50 -9.78
C SER A 208 -9.20 1.51 -10.40
N LEU A 209 -9.12 1.29 -11.70
CA LEU A 209 -7.91 1.37 -12.50
C LEU A 209 -8.16 2.33 -13.66
N CYS A 210 -7.39 3.41 -13.74
CA CYS A 210 -7.51 4.43 -14.77
C CYS A 210 -6.16 4.68 -15.44
N GLY A 211 -6.09 4.56 -16.76
CA GLY A 211 -4.98 5.01 -17.59
C GLY A 211 -5.39 6.30 -18.31
N HIS A 212 -4.85 7.45 -17.91
CA HIS A 212 -5.29 8.74 -18.43
C HIS A 212 -4.83 8.99 -19.87
N ASN A 213 -3.57 8.71 -20.19
CA ASN A 213 -2.97 9.03 -21.50
C ASN A 213 -2.49 7.79 -22.26
N ALA A 214 -2.69 6.60 -21.73
CA ALA A 214 -2.17 5.35 -22.30
C ALA A 214 -3.10 4.17 -22.01
N ASP A 215 -2.74 3.00 -22.55
CA ASP A 215 -3.54 1.79 -22.51
C ASP A 215 -3.62 1.17 -21.10
N VAL A 216 -4.75 0.57 -20.78
CA VAL A 216 -4.87 -0.43 -19.72
C VAL A 216 -4.83 -1.82 -20.37
N ARG A 217 -3.85 -2.65 -20.03
CA ARG A 217 -3.64 -3.98 -20.61
C ARG A 217 -3.81 -5.08 -19.57
N LEU A 218 -4.65 -6.06 -19.87
CA LEU A 218 -4.83 -7.29 -19.11
C LEU A 218 -4.44 -8.47 -19.99
N VAL A 219 -3.35 -9.17 -19.66
CA VAL A 219 -2.82 -10.26 -20.49
C VAL A 219 -2.53 -11.49 -19.63
N ALA A 220 -3.14 -12.61 -19.95
CA ALA A 220 -2.78 -13.92 -19.43
C ALA A 220 -2.07 -14.73 -20.53
N ARG A 221 -0.77 -15.02 -20.33
CA ARG A 221 0.02 -15.71 -21.37
C ARG A 221 -0.36 -17.19 -21.55
N LYS A 222 -0.64 -17.90 -20.46
CA LYS A 222 -0.95 -19.34 -20.48
C LYS A 222 -2.28 -19.68 -19.80
N GLY A 223 -2.82 -18.79 -19.01
CA GLY A 223 -4.09 -18.97 -18.33
C GLY A 223 -5.22 -18.20 -18.99
N LYS A 224 -6.43 -18.32 -18.45
CA LYS A 224 -7.58 -17.51 -18.87
C LYS A 224 -7.58 -16.13 -18.21
N VAL A 225 -8.20 -15.16 -18.85
CA VAL A 225 -8.69 -13.93 -18.22
C VAL A 225 -10.16 -14.15 -17.92
N ALA A 226 -10.56 -14.09 -16.65
CA ALA A 226 -11.95 -14.14 -16.22
C ALA A 226 -12.37 -12.75 -15.74
N VAL A 227 -13.49 -12.25 -16.25
CA VAL A 227 -14.12 -11.00 -15.80
C VAL A 227 -15.58 -11.30 -15.50
N GLU A 228 -16.00 -11.15 -14.25
CA GLU A 228 -17.30 -11.58 -13.76
C GLU A 228 -17.95 -10.48 -12.92
N ALA A 229 -19.21 -10.17 -13.18
CA ALA A 229 -20.08 -9.36 -12.33
C ALA A 229 -21.15 -10.28 -11.71
N GLN A 230 -20.92 -10.72 -10.48
CA GLN A 230 -21.74 -11.79 -9.87
C GLN A 230 -23.09 -11.31 -9.33
N GLY A 231 -23.21 -10.03 -8.98
CA GLY A 231 -24.44 -9.49 -8.37
C GLY A 231 -25.11 -8.37 -9.17
N ASN A 232 -24.50 -7.90 -10.26
CA ASN A 232 -25.01 -6.77 -11.03
C ASN A 232 -24.59 -6.86 -12.50
N ALA A 233 -24.89 -5.82 -13.29
CA ALA A 233 -24.55 -5.74 -14.72
C ALA A 233 -23.04 -5.60 -14.96
N MET A 234 -22.60 -6.09 -16.11
CA MET A 234 -21.29 -5.81 -16.68
C MET A 234 -21.45 -4.95 -17.92
N GLU A 235 -20.79 -3.82 -18.00
CA GLU A 235 -20.80 -2.91 -19.14
C GLU A 235 -19.46 -2.87 -19.81
N VAL A 236 -19.45 -2.96 -21.15
CA VAL A 236 -18.25 -2.82 -21.98
C VAL A 236 -18.57 -1.80 -23.07
N VAL A 237 -17.96 -0.61 -22.97
CA VAL A 237 -18.27 0.52 -23.86
C VAL A 237 -16.98 1.03 -24.51
N ALA A 238 -17.02 1.29 -25.79
CA ALA A 238 -15.94 1.91 -26.55
C ALA A 238 -16.48 3.05 -27.40
N GLN A 239 -15.81 4.19 -27.39
CA GLN A 239 -16.20 5.34 -28.23
C GLN A 239 -16.04 5.05 -29.72
N GLN A 240 -15.02 4.30 -30.12
CA GLN A 240 -14.75 4.02 -31.52
C GLN A 240 -15.17 2.60 -31.88
N ALA A 241 -14.36 1.60 -31.62
CA ALA A 241 -14.62 0.23 -32.04
C ALA A 241 -14.43 -0.74 -30.88
N LEU A 242 -15.35 -1.68 -30.76
CA LEU A 242 -15.21 -2.86 -29.90
C LEU A 242 -14.98 -4.07 -30.80
N ARG A 243 -13.88 -4.80 -30.58
CA ARG A 243 -13.53 -6.03 -31.31
C ARG A 243 -13.49 -7.23 -30.37
N ILE A 244 -14.30 -8.24 -30.67
CA ILE A 244 -14.29 -9.54 -30.00
C ILE A 244 -13.95 -10.59 -31.02
N ALA A 245 -12.86 -11.34 -30.84
CA ALA A 245 -12.41 -12.34 -31.79
C ALA A 245 -11.80 -13.55 -31.06
N SER A 246 -12.08 -14.74 -31.57
CA SER A 246 -11.39 -15.98 -31.20
C SER A 246 -10.64 -16.48 -32.47
N THR A 247 -9.33 -16.71 -32.33
CA THR A 247 -8.49 -17.06 -33.49
C THR A 247 -8.50 -18.56 -33.84
N GLU A 248 -8.75 -19.41 -32.84
CA GLU A 248 -8.69 -20.87 -33.01
C GLU A 248 -9.96 -21.57 -32.55
N GLY A 249 -10.83 -20.89 -31.85
CA GLY A 249 -12.06 -21.47 -31.31
C GLY A 249 -13.30 -20.72 -31.76
N ARG A 250 -14.30 -20.67 -30.90
CA ARG A 250 -15.58 -19.98 -31.15
C ARG A 250 -15.78 -18.81 -30.22
N VAL A 251 -16.60 -17.86 -30.61
CA VAL A 251 -17.23 -16.87 -29.72
C VAL A 251 -18.61 -17.40 -29.36
N GLU A 252 -18.89 -17.55 -28.08
CA GLU A 252 -20.19 -17.99 -27.56
C GLU A 252 -20.83 -16.84 -26.79
N ILE A 253 -22.06 -16.49 -27.19
CA ILE A 253 -22.86 -15.44 -26.53
C ILE A 253 -24.17 -16.11 -26.09
N THR A 254 -24.43 -16.11 -24.80
CA THR A 254 -25.57 -16.80 -24.20
C THR A 254 -26.31 -15.85 -23.27
N ALA A 255 -27.62 -15.82 -23.34
CA ALA A 255 -28.48 -15.08 -22.43
C ALA A 255 -29.72 -15.90 -22.04
N ALA A 256 -30.18 -15.74 -20.79
CA ALA A 256 -31.38 -16.43 -20.31
C ALA A 256 -32.69 -15.87 -20.89
N LYS A 257 -32.71 -14.56 -21.21
CA LYS A 257 -33.92 -13.86 -21.66
C LYS A 257 -33.88 -13.44 -23.11
N GLU A 258 -32.90 -12.66 -23.48
CA GLU A 258 -32.78 -12.19 -24.87
C GLU A 258 -31.36 -11.80 -25.27
N ILE A 259 -31.09 -11.86 -26.58
CA ILE A 259 -29.91 -11.27 -27.23
C ILE A 259 -30.43 -10.32 -28.29
N VAL A 260 -29.93 -9.07 -28.29
CA VAL A 260 -30.30 -8.04 -29.26
C VAL A 260 -29.05 -7.48 -29.92
N PHE A 261 -29.02 -7.52 -31.25
CA PHE A 261 -28.07 -6.76 -32.06
C PHE A 261 -28.82 -5.59 -32.69
N ASN A 262 -28.42 -4.37 -32.42
CA ASN A 262 -29.07 -3.16 -32.90
C ASN A 262 -28.08 -2.19 -33.56
N VAL A 263 -28.40 -1.71 -34.73
CA VAL A 263 -27.60 -0.75 -35.49
C VAL A 263 -28.53 0.30 -36.10
N GLY A 264 -28.62 1.50 -35.50
CA GLY A 264 -29.41 2.59 -36.03
C GLY A 264 -30.90 2.25 -36.26
N GLY A 265 -31.48 1.40 -35.44
CA GLY A 265 -32.88 0.96 -35.53
C GLY A 265 -33.10 -0.29 -36.36
N THR A 266 -32.10 -0.77 -37.10
CA THR A 266 -32.11 -2.13 -37.67
C THR A 266 -31.66 -3.13 -36.62
N TYR A 267 -32.46 -4.17 -36.38
CA TYR A 267 -32.20 -5.09 -35.28
C TYR A 267 -32.39 -6.57 -35.66
N TYR A 268 -31.73 -7.41 -34.86
CA TYR A 268 -31.92 -8.85 -34.82
C TYR A 268 -32.05 -9.27 -33.37
N ARG A 269 -33.21 -9.81 -33.00
CA ARG A 269 -33.60 -10.16 -31.65
C ARG A 269 -33.89 -11.65 -31.53
N MET A 270 -33.32 -12.29 -30.54
CA MET A 270 -33.56 -13.69 -30.20
C MET A 270 -34.10 -13.77 -28.80
N THR A 271 -35.22 -14.48 -28.61
CA THR A 271 -35.85 -14.78 -27.34
C THR A 271 -36.22 -16.26 -27.26
N PRO A 272 -36.65 -16.79 -26.10
CA PRO A 272 -37.16 -18.15 -26.03
C PRO A 272 -38.38 -18.39 -26.95
N ASP A 273 -39.17 -17.38 -27.28
CA ASP A 273 -40.37 -17.47 -28.09
C ASP A 273 -40.09 -17.41 -29.59
N GLY A 274 -38.93 -16.93 -30.00
CA GLY A 274 -38.58 -16.85 -31.41
C GLY A 274 -37.45 -15.87 -31.77
N ILE A 275 -37.28 -15.73 -33.09
CA ILE A 275 -36.33 -14.83 -33.70
C ILE A 275 -37.06 -13.78 -34.51
N GLU A 276 -36.75 -12.52 -34.28
CA GLU A 276 -37.32 -11.38 -34.98
C GLU A 276 -36.20 -10.54 -35.59
N SER A 277 -36.43 -10.02 -36.79
CA SER A 277 -35.57 -9.05 -37.41
C SER A 277 -36.39 -7.93 -38.05
N GLY A 278 -35.95 -6.69 -37.89
CA GLY A 278 -36.63 -5.52 -38.42
C GLY A 278 -35.65 -4.51 -39.01
N THR A 279 -36.04 -3.92 -40.15
CA THR A 279 -35.27 -2.86 -40.81
C THR A 279 -36.22 -1.95 -41.59
N SER A 280 -35.93 -0.66 -41.68
CA SER A 280 -36.57 0.27 -42.59
C SER A 280 -36.00 0.24 -44.01
N GLY A 281 -34.92 -0.49 -44.23
CA GLY A 281 -34.23 -0.65 -45.49
C GLY A 281 -34.51 -2.03 -46.15
N GLY A 282 -33.68 -2.41 -47.10
CA GLY A 282 -33.79 -3.71 -47.77
C GLY A 282 -33.15 -4.84 -46.94
N TRP A 283 -33.73 -6.03 -47.02
CA TRP A 283 -33.15 -7.26 -46.49
C TRP A 283 -32.74 -8.18 -47.63
N SER A 284 -31.44 -8.45 -47.76
CA SER A 284 -30.90 -9.35 -48.78
C SER A 284 -30.25 -10.57 -48.13
N VAL A 285 -30.55 -11.76 -48.64
CA VAL A 285 -29.96 -13.02 -48.19
C VAL A 285 -29.23 -13.67 -49.38
N TYR A 286 -27.95 -13.92 -49.23
CA TYR A 286 -27.12 -14.62 -50.19
C TYR A 286 -26.76 -15.99 -49.62
N ALA A 287 -27.22 -17.07 -50.25
CA ALA A 287 -26.96 -18.43 -49.80
C ALA A 287 -26.96 -19.40 -51.01
N GLY A 288 -26.10 -20.43 -50.97
CA GLY A 288 -26.09 -21.51 -51.99
C GLY A 288 -27.35 -22.39 -51.92
N SER A 289 -27.96 -22.52 -50.73
CA SER A 289 -29.26 -23.19 -50.52
C SER A 289 -29.97 -22.63 -49.30
N ARG A 290 -31.28 -22.74 -49.27
CA ARG A 290 -32.12 -22.39 -48.12
C ARG A 290 -33.11 -23.51 -47.83
N THR A 291 -33.08 -24.05 -46.61
CA THR A 291 -33.99 -25.09 -46.15
C THR A 291 -34.77 -24.63 -44.95
N LEU A 292 -36.08 -24.77 -44.95
CA LEU A 292 -36.97 -24.53 -43.80
C LEU A 292 -37.47 -25.89 -43.33
N THR A 293 -37.18 -26.24 -42.08
CA THR A 293 -37.62 -27.50 -41.45
C THR A 293 -38.47 -27.19 -40.23
N GLY A 294 -39.12 -28.21 -39.66
CA GLY A 294 -39.91 -28.02 -38.43
C GLY A 294 -39.11 -27.56 -37.21
N PRO A 295 -39.76 -27.22 -36.13
CA PRO A 295 -39.13 -26.66 -34.93
C PRO A 295 -38.08 -27.61 -34.36
N LYS A 296 -36.92 -27.01 -33.97
CA LYS A 296 -35.81 -27.69 -33.27
C LYS A 296 -35.22 -26.76 -32.22
N THR A 297 -34.99 -27.26 -31.03
CA THR A 297 -34.38 -26.54 -29.92
C THR A 297 -33.08 -27.18 -29.49
N SER A 298 -32.21 -26.42 -28.85
CA SER A 298 -30.98 -26.89 -28.23
C SER A 298 -30.88 -26.26 -26.83
N SER A 299 -30.57 -27.08 -25.82
CA SER A 299 -30.34 -26.60 -24.47
C SER A 299 -28.88 -26.19 -24.26
N ILE A 300 -28.64 -25.10 -23.56
CA ILE A 300 -27.32 -24.63 -23.14
C ILE A 300 -27.31 -24.49 -21.62
N ALA A 301 -26.27 -25.03 -20.97
CA ALA A 301 -26.05 -24.81 -19.56
C ALA A 301 -25.56 -23.38 -19.33
N MET A 302 -26.27 -22.61 -18.50
CA MET A 302 -25.85 -21.28 -18.09
C MET A 302 -24.72 -21.39 -17.05
N PRO A 303 -23.72 -20.49 -17.10
CA PRO A 303 -22.72 -20.40 -16.04
C PRO A 303 -23.38 -20.12 -14.69
N SER A 304 -22.87 -20.75 -13.64
CA SER A 304 -23.26 -20.46 -12.25
C SER A 304 -22.11 -19.78 -11.53
N PHE A 305 -22.43 -18.82 -10.72
CA PHE A 305 -21.46 -18.18 -9.82
C PHE A 305 -21.41 -18.94 -8.49
N GLY A 306 -20.19 -19.03 -7.91
CA GLY A 306 -20.04 -19.54 -6.55
C GLY A 306 -20.79 -18.62 -5.58
N GLN A 307 -21.65 -19.20 -4.74
CA GLN A 307 -22.33 -18.45 -3.69
C GLN A 307 -21.39 -18.37 -2.48
N GLY A 308 -20.57 -17.32 -2.43
CA GLY A 308 -19.84 -16.97 -1.22
C GLY A 308 -20.64 -15.94 -0.41
N TYR A 309 -20.76 -16.17 0.89
CA TYR A 309 -21.32 -15.20 1.82
C TYR A 309 -20.19 -14.39 2.43
N SER A 310 -20.31 -13.07 2.42
CA SER A 310 -19.33 -12.18 3.05
C SER A 310 -20.07 -11.23 3.99
N GLY A 311 -19.47 -10.97 5.14
CA GLY A 311 -20.03 -10.03 6.11
C GLY A 311 -18.94 -9.29 6.85
N HIS A 312 -19.14 -8.02 7.05
CA HIS A 312 -18.53 -7.24 8.11
C HIS A 312 -19.66 -6.63 8.92
N TYR A 313 -19.43 -6.47 10.21
CA TYR A 313 -20.50 -6.08 11.14
C TYR A 313 -20.09 -4.78 11.81
N LYS A 314 -21.03 -3.87 11.95
CA LYS A 314 -20.86 -2.64 12.70
C LYS A 314 -21.34 -2.87 14.12
N LEU A 315 -20.41 -2.80 15.07
CA LEU A 315 -20.70 -3.06 16.47
C LEU A 315 -21.13 -1.77 17.18
N HIS A 316 -22.17 -1.90 18.00
CA HIS A 316 -22.69 -0.85 18.85
C HIS A 316 -22.62 -1.29 20.30
N TRP A 317 -22.51 -0.36 21.21
CA TRP A 317 -22.66 -0.65 22.64
C TRP A 317 -24.08 -1.16 22.93
N ALA A 318 -24.14 -2.22 23.72
CA ALA A 318 -25.43 -2.88 24.03
C ALA A 318 -26.49 -1.89 24.54
N GLY A 319 -27.64 -1.88 23.89
CA GLY A 319 -28.77 -1.00 24.22
C GLY A 319 -28.64 0.46 23.77
N THR A 320 -27.64 0.77 22.91
CA THR A 320 -27.43 2.13 22.39
C THR A 320 -27.18 2.11 20.89
N ASP A 321 -27.36 3.26 20.22
CA ASP A 321 -26.95 3.46 18.82
C ASP A 321 -25.49 3.94 18.67
N GLN A 322 -24.76 4.01 19.77
CA GLN A 322 -23.37 4.45 19.74
C GLN A 322 -22.47 3.33 19.21
N ILE A 323 -21.68 3.66 18.19
CA ILE A 323 -20.67 2.74 17.64
C ILE A 323 -19.62 2.39 18.69
N ALA A 324 -19.04 1.19 18.57
CA ALA A 324 -17.99 0.69 19.44
C ALA A 324 -16.63 0.66 18.68
N PRO A 325 -15.93 1.81 18.52
CA PRO A 325 -14.66 1.88 17.80
C PRO A 325 -13.52 1.31 18.66
N TYR A 326 -12.56 0.68 17.98
CA TYR A 326 -11.35 0.13 18.57
C TYR A 326 -11.60 -0.85 19.73
N GLN A 327 -12.72 -1.59 19.68
CA GLN A 327 -13.05 -2.58 20.70
C GLN A 327 -12.64 -3.98 20.27
N PRO A 328 -12.03 -4.76 21.15
CA PRO A 328 -11.79 -6.16 20.89
C PRO A 328 -13.13 -6.90 20.76
N TYR A 329 -13.23 -7.76 19.76
CA TYR A 329 -14.45 -8.55 19.52
C TYR A 329 -14.10 -10.01 19.24
N ARG A 330 -15.07 -10.87 19.47
CA ARG A 330 -15.03 -12.29 19.14
C ARG A 330 -16.24 -12.65 18.27
N ILE A 331 -15.99 -13.34 17.16
CA ILE A 331 -17.03 -13.95 16.32
C ILE A 331 -16.90 -15.45 16.47
N THR A 332 -17.99 -16.10 16.92
CA THR A 332 -18.11 -17.55 17.00
C THR A 332 -19.04 -18.02 15.88
N ARG A 333 -18.56 -18.94 15.04
CA ARG A 333 -19.33 -19.54 13.95
C ARG A 333 -20.14 -20.73 14.41
N ALA A 334 -21.07 -21.19 13.56
CA ALA A 334 -21.93 -22.34 13.84
C ALA A 334 -21.14 -23.65 14.01
N ASP A 335 -19.98 -23.78 13.39
CA ASP A 335 -19.06 -24.91 13.51
C ASP A 335 -18.17 -24.85 14.78
N GLY A 336 -18.33 -23.82 15.60
CA GLY A 336 -17.55 -23.59 16.81
C GLY A 336 -16.19 -22.90 16.59
N SER A 337 -15.81 -22.60 15.35
CA SER A 337 -14.60 -21.82 15.08
C SER A 337 -14.75 -20.38 15.58
N VAL A 338 -13.65 -19.83 16.10
CA VAL A 338 -13.62 -18.52 16.75
C VAL A 338 -12.64 -17.61 16.02
N PHE A 339 -13.09 -16.37 15.78
CA PHE A 339 -12.26 -15.30 15.23
C PHE A 339 -12.26 -14.11 16.20
N GLU A 340 -11.09 -13.59 16.48
CA GLU A 340 -10.91 -12.39 17.30
C GLU A 340 -10.31 -11.28 16.47
N GLY A 341 -10.63 -10.05 16.81
CA GLY A 341 -10.13 -8.86 16.16
C GLY A 341 -10.44 -7.60 16.97
N VAL A 342 -10.12 -6.45 16.40
CA VAL A 342 -10.44 -5.14 16.97
C VAL A 342 -11.22 -4.35 15.91
N THR A 343 -12.31 -3.69 16.31
CA THR A 343 -13.09 -2.85 15.41
C THR A 343 -12.27 -1.64 14.95
N ASN A 344 -12.53 -1.15 13.74
CA ASN A 344 -11.92 0.07 13.23
C ASN A 344 -12.55 1.34 13.85
N ALA A 345 -12.13 2.52 13.41
CA ALA A 345 -12.68 3.81 13.85
C ALA A 345 -14.19 3.96 13.65
N ARG A 346 -14.78 3.19 12.72
CA ARG A 346 -16.23 3.19 12.42
C ARG A 346 -16.99 2.11 13.18
N GLY A 347 -16.33 1.40 14.09
CA GLY A 347 -16.90 0.28 14.83
C GLY A 347 -17.11 -0.99 13.99
N GLU A 348 -16.45 -1.12 12.84
CA GLU A 348 -16.63 -2.23 11.92
C GLU A 348 -15.64 -3.36 12.19
N THR A 349 -16.10 -4.61 12.07
CA THR A 349 -15.26 -5.81 12.16
C THR A 349 -14.49 -6.02 10.85
N GLY A 350 -13.47 -6.86 10.85
CA GLY A 350 -12.86 -7.35 9.63
C GLY A 350 -13.85 -8.16 8.76
N LEU A 351 -13.68 -8.07 7.41
CA LEU A 351 -14.47 -8.86 6.46
C LEU A 351 -14.26 -10.36 6.72
N ARG A 352 -15.37 -11.12 6.74
CA ARG A 352 -15.37 -12.58 6.86
C ARG A 352 -16.09 -13.19 5.68
N LEU A 353 -15.53 -14.26 5.15
CA LEU A 353 -16.10 -15.03 4.06
C LEU A 353 -16.58 -16.39 4.58
N ALA A 354 -17.74 -16.83 4.10
CA ALA A 354 -18.26 -18.16 4.36
C ALA A 354 -18.82 -18.77 3.07
N GLU A 355 -18.75 -20.09 2.93
CA GLU A 355 -19.33 -20.79 1.79
C GLU A 355 -20.86 -20.85 1.88
N PHE A 356 -21.40 -20.78 3.08
CA PHE A 356 -22.83 -20.84 3.37
C PHE A 356 -23.27 -19.73 4.33
N SER A 357 -24.57 -19.36 4.26
CA SER A 357 -25.19 -18.49 5.27
C SER A 357 -25.23 -19.21 6.61
N GLU A 358 -24.70 -18.60 7.64
CA GLU A 358 -24.62 -19.18 8.98
C GLU A 358 -24.99 -18.16 10.06
N THR A 359 -25.44 -18.66 11.20
CA THR A 359 -25.67 -17.82 12.37
C THR A 359 -24.36 -17.55 13.08
N LEU A 360 -24.03 -16.29 13.29
CA LEU A 360 -22.83 -15.87 14.00
C LEU A 360 -23.22 -15.32 15.38
N LYS A 361 -22.42 -15.66 16.38
CA LYS A 361 -22.47 -14.99 17.68
C LYS A 361 -21.30 -14.00 17.74
N ILE A 362 -21.62 -12.72 17.92
CA ILE A 362 -20.62 -11.65 17.98
C ILE A 362 -20.67 -11.03 19.36
N GLU A 363 -19.51 -10.94 20.02
CA GLU A 363 -19.35 -10.41 21.37
C GLU A 363 -18.23 -9.38 21.37
N ILE A 364 -18.43 -8.24 22.05
CA ILE A 364 -17.36 -7.30 22.42
C ILE A 364 -16.71 -7.87 23.69
N LEU A 365 -15.37 -7.98 23.67
CA LEU A 365 -14.60 -8.58 24.77
C LEU A 365 -14.21 -7.55 25.84
#